data_a60fa2265f734a22c0b8de68c81e82d6
#
_entry.id   a60fa2265f734a22c0b8de68c81e82d6
#
_cell.length_a   1.000
_cell.length_b   1.000
_cell.length_c   1.000
_cell.angle_alpha   90.00
_cell.angle_beta   90.00
_cell.angle_gamma   90.00
#
_symmetry.space_group_name_H-M   'P 1'
#
loop_
_entity.id
_entity.type
_entity.pdbx_description
1 polymer ?
#
loop_
_entity_poly.entity_id
_entity_poly.type
_entity_poly.pdbx_seq_one_letter_code
_entity_poly.pdbx_strand_id
1 'polypeptide(L)'
;LSKGDLTRSDIYDLDPFISSVSVMEMTPEQMSKMVLTKYNDTVNKGESHRIDLFSTAPYVIRTDGYDAVEVIFPGLVSGRKYKVAMGDYVFKNYQGLEYTNGETTQWLVPDVLMEYVANGGKPLAPDNTLRQSVAGQHDDRENHDDRDDE
;
A
#
# COMPACT_ATOMS: atom_id res chain seq x y z
N LEU A 1 -10.46 -8.25 -13.51
CA LEU A 1 -10.11 -8.49 -14.92
C LEU A 1 -10.36 -9.95 -15.26
N SER A 2 -11.13 -10.21 -16.32
CA SER A 2 -11.29 -11.55 -16.87
C SER A 2 -10.06 -11.95 -17.70
N LYS A 3 -9.82 -13.26 -17.82
CA LYS A 3 -8.75 -13.76 -18.67
C LYS A 3 -9.07 -13.44 -20.14
N GLY A 4 -8.18 -12.74 -20.83
CA GLY A 4 -8.36 -12.35 -22.22
C GLY A 4 -7.42 -11.22 -22.63
N ASP A 5 -7.69 -10.59 -23.76
CA ASP A 5 -6.95 -9.44 -24.22
C ASP A 5 -7.28 -8.22 -23.34
N LEU A 6 -6.24 -7.51 -22.91
CA LEU A 6 -6.38 -6.31 -22.10
C LEU A 6 -6.73 -5.12 -22.98
N THR A 7 -7.85 -4.48 -22.71
CA THR A 7 -8.29 -3.27 -23.42
C THR A 7 -7.89 -2.00 -22.65
N ARG A 8 -7.92 -0.86 -23.33
CA ARG A 8 -7.71 0.44 -22.66
C ARG A 8 -8.73 0.68 -21.56
N SER A 9 -9.98 0.28 -21.77
CA SER A 9 -11.05 0.40 -20.77
C SER A 9 -10.71 -0.38 -19.50
N ASP A 10 -10.20 -1.61 -19.64
CA ASP A 10 -9.82 -2.43 -18.48
C ASP A 10 -8.73 -1.77 -17.64
N ILE A 11 -7.80 -1.04 -18.28
CA ILE A 11 -6.74 -0.32 -17.56
C ILE A 11 -7.31 0.90 -16.83
N TYR A 12 -8.20 1.66 -17.46
CA TYR A 12 -8.86 2.79 -16.79
C TYR A 12 -9.79 2.35 -15.64
N ASP A 13 -10.37 1.16 -15.73
CA ASP A 13 -11.20 0.58 -14.66
C ASP A 13 -10.36 0.18 -13.42
N LEU A 14 -9.04 -0.04 -13.58
CA LEU A 14 -8.12 -0.31 -12.47
C LEU A 14 -7.82 0.94 -11.64
N ASP A 15 -7.80 2.12 -12.27
CA ASP A 15 -7.65 3.40 -11.59
C ASP A 15 -8.70 4.40 -12.08
N PRO A 16 -9.96 4.28 -11.60
CA PRO A 16 -11.06 5.14 -12.05
C PRO A 16 -10.88 6.60 -11.65
N PHE A 17 -9.95 6.90 -10.74
CA PHE A 17 -9.65 8.27 -10.31
C PHE A 17 -8.62 8.96 -11.20
N ILE A 18 -8.01 8.22 -12.13
CA ILE A 18 -6.98 8.74 -13.04
C ILE A 18 -5.87 9.44 -12.26
N SER A 19 -5.31 8.72 -11.29
CA SER A 19 -4.30 9.26 -10.37
C SER A 19 -3.02 9.66 -11.11
N SER A 20 -2.44 10.80 -10.73
CA SER A 20 -1.09 11.15 -11.17
C SER A 20 -0.05 10.35 -10.39
N VAL A 21 1.09 10.10 -11.00
CA VAL A 21 2.24 9.49 -10.32
C VAL A 21 3.03 10.56 -9.58
N SER A 22 3.21 10.38 -8.28
CA SER A 22 4.14 11.17 -7.47
C SER A 22 5.40 10.35 -7.20
N VAL A 23 6.56 11.00 -7.28
CA VAL A 23 7.86 10.39 -7.02
C VAL A 23 8.61 11.13 -5.94
N MET A 24 9.34 10.40 -5.11
CA MET A 24 10.09 10.97 -4.00
C MET A 24 11.23 10.05 -3.59
N GLU A 25 12.08 10.54 -2.70
CA GLU A 25 13.09 9.72 -2.03
C GLU A 25 12.70 9.49 -0.58
N MET A 26 12.72 8.23 -0.16
CA MET A 26 12.40 7.81 1.21
C MET A 26 13.42 6.80 1.71
N THR A 27 13.71 6.85 3.01
CA THR A 27 14.42 5.77 3.70
C THR A 27 13.43 4.70 4.17
N PRO A 28 13.89 3.47 4.49
CA PRO A 28 13.02 2.43 5.06
C PRO A 28 12.30 2.89 6.32
N GLU A 29 12.95 3.70 7.15
CA GLU A 29 12.39 4.23 8.39
C GLU A 29 11.21 5.18 8.10
N GLN A 30 11.33 6.02 7.07
CA GLN A 30 10.25 6.91 6.62
C GLN A 30 9.08 6.12 6.04
N MET A 31 9.36 5.07 5.25
CA MET A 31 8.32 4.17 4.72
C MET A 31 7.62 3.43 5.86
N SER A 32 8.39 2.92 6.83
CA SER A 32 7.85 2.23 8.02
C SER A 32 6.95 3.13 8.84
N LYS A 33 7.35 4.38 9.05
CA LYS A 33 6.54 5.38 9.76
C LYS A 33 5.21 5.63 9.06
N MET A 34 5.21 5.77 7.73
CA MET A 34 3.99 5.97 6.94
C MET A 34 3.04 4.78 7.10
N VAL A 35 3.54 3.55 6.93
CA VAL A 35 2.72 2.33 7.06
C VAL A 35 2.17 2.18 8.48
N LEU A 36 3.01 2.38 9.50
CA LEU A 36 2.63 2.30 10.92
C LEU A 36 1.54 3.32 11.26
N THR A 37 1.71 4.58 10.82
CA THR A 37 0.72 5.62 11.04
C THR A 37 -0.61 5.28 10.38
N LYS A 38 -0.57 4.79 9.13
CA LYS A 38 -1.79 4.44 8.40
C LYS A 38 -2.51 3.25 9.04
N TYR A 39 -1.77 2.23 9.46
CA TYR A 39 -2.35 1.07 10.13
C TYR A 39 -3.08 1.46 11.42
N ASN A 40 -2.41 2.22 12.29
CA ASN A 40 -2.97 2.63 13.57
C ASN A 40 -4.13 3.64 13.41
N ASP A 41 -4.05 4.53 12.41
CA ASP A 41 -5.15 5.47 12.12
C ASP A 41 -6.43 4.73 11.68
N THR A 42 -6.29 3.70 10.87
CA THR A 42 -7.41 2.87 10.42
C THR A 42 -8.07 2.15 11.60
N VAL A 43 -7.26 1.58 12.48
CA VAL A 43 -7.71 0.90 13.72
C VAL A 43 -8.45 1.86 14.65
N ASN A 44 -7.87 3.03 14.91
CA ASN A 44 -8.44 4.02 15.82
C ASN A 44 -9.78 4.60 15.32
N LYS A 45 -10.07 4.49 14.03
CA LYS A 45 -11.36 4.89 13.45
C LYS A 45 -12.43 3.81 13.49
N GLY A 46 -12.15 2.66 14.09
CA GLY A 46 -13.08 1.53 14.18
C GLY A 46 -13.27 0.80 12.84
N GLU A 47 -12.41 1.07 11.87
CA GLU A 47 -12.34 0.30 10.65
C GLU A 47 -11.57 -1.01 10.92
N SER A 48 -12.00 -2.12 10.31
CA SER A 48 -11.25 -3.37 10.41
C SER A 48 -9.81 -3.18 9.93
N HIS A 49 -8.87 -3.85 10.57
CA HIS A 49 -7.42 -3.82 10.28
C HIS A 49 -7.13 -4.14 8.81
N ARG A 50 -7.23 -3.15 7.95
CA ARG A 50 -6.91 -3.29 6.53
C ARG A 50 -5.55 -2.66 6.26
N ILE A 51 -4.69 -3.46 5.67
CA ILE A 51 -3.47 -2.96 5.06
C ILE A 51 -3.86 -2.44 3.69
N ASP A 52 -4.12 -1.14 3.60
CA ASP A 52 -4.51 -0.49 2.34
C ASP A 52 -3.30 -0.05 1.51
N LEU A 53 -2.09 -0.21 2.04
CA LEU A 53 -0.86 0.15 1.34
C LEU A 53 -0.21 -1.08 0.71
N PHE A 54 -0.29 -1.17 -0.61
CA PHE A 54 0.41 -2.17 -1.39
C PHE A 54 1.79 -1.66 -1.79
N SER A 55 2.82 -2.47 -1.58
CA SER A 55 4.20 -2.13 -1.90
C SER A 55 4.84 -3.22 -2.76
N THR A 56 5.74 -2.82 -3.66
CA THR A 56 6.58 -3.77 -4.40
C THR A 56 7.67 -4.38 -3.51
N ALA A 57 8.13 -3.65 -2.48
CA ALA A 57 9.01 -4.17 -1.44
C ALA A 57 8.19 -4.83 -0.33
N PRO A 58 8.47 -6.10 0.03
CA PRO A 58 7.78 -6.75 1.12
C PRO A 58 8.00 -6.04 2.45
N TYR A 59 6.96 -6.02 3.31
CA TYR A 59 7.06 -5.52 4.67
C TYR A 59 6.25 -6.33 5.66
N VAL A 60 6.64 -6.25 6.92
CA VAL A 60 6.00 -6.92 8.05
C VAL A 60 5.54 -5.87 9.04
N ILE A 61 4.28 -5.93 9.46
CA ILE A 61 3.74 -5.15 10.57
C ILE A 61 3.80 -6.04 11.81
N ARG A 62 4.41 -5.54 12.88
CA ARG A 62 4.36 -6.15 14.20
C ARG A 62 3.37 -5.42 15.07
N THR A 63 2.50 -6.17 15.73
CA THR A 63 1.48 -5.66 16.64
C THR A 63 1.74 -6.12 18.06
N ASP A 64 1.26 -5.36 19.05
CA ASP A 64 1.23 -5.74 20.45
C ASP A 64 -0.10 -6.41 20.86
N GLY A 65 -0.84 -6.89 19.87
CA GLY A 65 -2.17 -7.47 19.99
C GLY A 65 -3.23 -6.66 19.26
N TYR A 66 -3.12 -5.35 19.24
CA TYR A 66 -4.07 -4.46 18.57
C TYR A 66 -3.38 -3.41 17.68
N ASP A 67 -2.49 -2.60 18.25
CA ASP A 67 -1.79 -1.55 17.53
C ASP A 67 -0.51 -2.06 16.88
N ALA A 68 -0.16 -1.48 15.73
CA ALA A 68 1.16 -1.68 15.15
C ALA A 68 2.20 -0.95 15.99
N VAL A 69 3.23 -1.68 16.44
CA VAL A 69 4.35 -1.14 17.22
C VAL A 69 5.61 -1.00 16.37
N GLU A 70 5.71 -1.76 15.29
CA GLU A 70 6.85 -1.73 14.39
C GLU A 70 6.44 -2.14 12.98
N VAL A 71 7.08 -1.52 11.98
CA VAL A 71 7.01 -1.94 10.57
C VAL A 71 8.43 -2.14 10.05
N ILE A 72 8.68 -3.27 9.42
CA ILE A 72 10.00 -3.66 8.92
C ILE A 72 9.93 -3.94 7.42
N PHE A 73 10.88 -3.39 6.68
CA PHE A 73 11.16 -3.71 5.28
C PHE A 73 12.43 -4.56 5.20
N PRO A 74 12.35 -5.90 5.30
CA PRO A 74 13.54 -6.76 5.49
C PRO A 74 14.50 -6.78 4.29
N GLY A 75 14.03 -6.41 3.11
CA GLY A 75 14.85 -6.33 1.88
C GLY A 75 15.53 -4.97 1.66
N LEU A 76 15.31 -3.98 2.53
CA LEU A 76 15.85 -2.64 2.38
C LEU A 76 16.95 -2.36 3.41
N VAL A 77 17.90 -1.53 3.03
CA VAL A 77 19.04 -1.14 3.88
C VAL A 77 18.70 0.12 4.66
N SER A 78 18.77 0.06 5.99
CA SER A 78 18.53 1.18 6.91
C SER A 78 19.33 2.43 6.51
N GLY A 79 18.68 3.59 6.55
CA GLY A 79 19.25 4.88 6.22
C GLY A 79 19.51 5.13 4.73
N ARG A 80 19.41 4.10 3.88
CA ARG A 80 19.56 4.27 2.43
C ARG A 80 18.31 4.89 1.83
N LYS A 81 18.49 5.89 0.95
CA LYS A 81 17.38 6.47 0.20
C LYS A 81 17.03 5.63 -1.02
N TYR A 82 15.74 5.41 -1.19
CA TYR A 82 15.15 4.72 -2.33
C TYR A 82 14.19 5.65 -3.05
N LYS A 83 14.15 5.55 -4.39
CA LYS A 83 13.10 6.20 -5.17
C LYS A 83 11.80 5.45 -4.97
N VAL A 84 10.78 6.17 -4.55
CA VAL A 84 9.44 5.65 -4.30
C VAL A 84 8.47 6.36 -5.24
N ALA A 85 7.62 5.59 -5.90
CA ALA A 85 6.51 6.10 -6.69
C ALA A 85 5.19 5.69 -6.04
N MET A 86 4.23 6.59 -6.01
CA MET A 86 2.89 6.33 -5.49
C MET A 86 1.84 7.19 -6.20
N GLY A 87 0.57 6.85 -6.07
CA GLY A 87 -0.51 7.71 -6.55
C GLY A 87 -0.53 9.04 -5.78
N ASP A 88 -0.90 10.10 -6.45
CA ASP A 88 -0.92 11.46 -5.87
C ASP A 88 -1.90 11.60 -4.71
N TYR A 89 -2.95 10.78 -4.65
CA TYR A 89 -3.85 10.74 -3.49
C TYR A 89 -3.10 10.34 -2.21
N VAL A 90 -2.29 9.28 -2.27
CA VAL A 90 -1.46 8.84 -1.13
C VAL A 90 -0.47 9.93 -0.75
N PHE A 91 0.22 10.49 -1.75
CA PHE A 91 1.21 11.55 -1.58
C PHE A 91 0.65 12.80 -0.87
N LYS A 92 -0.57 13.20 -1.21
CA LYS A 92 -1.20 14.43 -0.67
C LYS A 92 -1.91 14.23 0.66
N ASN A 93 -2.44 13.03 0.92
CA ASN A 93 -3.42 12.84 1.98
C ASN A 93 -2.95 11.91 3.12
N TYR A 94 -1.90 11.12 2.93
CA TYR A 94 -1.48 10.19 3.97
C TYR A 94 -0.66 10.88 5.05
N GLN A 95 -1.09 10.70 6.29
CA GLN A 95 -0.37 11.19 7.46
C GLN A 95 0.91 10.36 7.71
N GLY A 96 1.89 10.96 8.35
CA GLY A 96 3.17 10.30 8.63
C GLY A 96 4.09 10.15 7.41
N LEU A 97 3.74 10.72 6.27
CA LEU A 97 4.58 10.72 5.08
C LEU A 97 5.72 11.73 5.24
N GLU A 98 6.94 11.23 5.30
CA GLU A 98 8.18 12.01 5.31
C GLU A 98 9.05 11.61 4.13
N TYR A 99 9.58 12.57 3.42
CA TYR A 99 10.34 12.33 2.19
C TYR A 99 11.31 13.46 1.87
N THR A 100 12.16 13.24 0.88
CA THR A 100 12.97 14.28 0.22
C THR A 100 12.73 14.23 -1.29
N ASN A 101 12.94 15.36 -1.97
CA ASN A 101 12.84 15.48 -3.42
C ASN A 101 11.50 14.96 -3.98
N GLY A 102 10.38 15.31 -3.31
CA GLY A 102 9.04 14.86 -3.72
C GLY A 102 8.41 15.78 -4.74
N GLU A 103 7.84 15.20 -5.78
CA GLU A 103 7.08 15.91 -6.80
C GLU A 103 5.93 15.06 -7.35
N THR A 104 4.83 15.69 -7.74
CA THR A 104 3.79 15.06 -8.55
C THR A 104 4.12 15.31 -10.02
N THR A 105 4.25 14.23 -10.77
CA THR A 105 4.54 14.29 -12.19
C THR A 105 3.27 14.53 -13.01
N GLN A 106 3.43 14.78 -14.31
CA GLN A 106 2.31 14.81 -15.26
C GLN A 106 1.87 13.42 -15.76
N TRP A 107 2.57 12.35 -15.35
CA TRP A 107 2.27 10.99 -15.75
C TRP A 107 1.03 10.49 -15.01
N LEU A 108 0.07 9.94 -15.76
CA LEU A 108 -1.11 9.28 -15.19
C LEU A 108 -0.83 7.79 -15.02
N VAL A 109 -1.32 7.21 -13.93
CA VAL A 109 -1.14 5.78 -13.64
C VAL A 109 -1.65 4.90 -14.78
N PRO A 110 -2.85 5.14 -15.38
CA PRO A 110 -3.30 4.36 -16.53
C PRO A 110 -2.37 4.45 -17.74
N ASP A 111 -1.81 5.63 -18.03
CA ASP A 111 -0.90 5.82 -19.18
C ASP A 111 0.41 5.07 -18.99
N VAL A 112 0.96 5.10 -17.77
CA VAL A 112 2.17 4.31 -17.41
C VAL A 112 1.93 2.82 -17.55
N LEU A 113 0.77 2.33 -17.12
CA LEU A 113 0.39 0.92 -17.27
C LEU A 113 0.22 0.53 -18.75
N MET A 114 -0.42 1.39 -19.56
CA MET A 114 -0.56 1.15 -21.00
C MET A 114 0.79 1.09 -21.69
N GLU A 115 1.69 2.02 -21.38
CA GLU A 115 3.04 2.03 -21.94
C GLU A 115 3.84 0.79 -21.54
N TYR A 116 3.74 0.36 -20.29
CA TYR A 116 4.38 -0.86 -19.82
C TYR A 116 3.93 -2.10 -20.59
N VAL A 117 2.63 -2.24 -20.81
CA VAL A 117 2.05 -3.37 -21.56
C VAL A 117 2.44 -3.30 -23.04
N ALA A 118 2.35 -2.13 -23.66
CA ALA A 118 2.68 -1.92 -25.08
C ALA A 118 4.15 -2.18 -25.39
N ASN A 119 5.04 -1.88 -24.47
CA ASN A 119 6.49 -2.07 -24.63
C ASN A 119 6.97 -3.49 -24.23
N GLY A 120 6.05 -4.47 -24.21
CA GLY A 120 6.39 -5.86 -23.93
C GLY A 120 6.64 -6.14 -22.45
N GLY A 121 6.01 -5.39 -21.57
CA GLY A 121 5.97 -5.67 -20.16
C GLY A 121 5.53 -7.12 -19.89
N LYS A 122 5.91 -7.67 -18.74
CA LYS A 122 5.50 -9.03 -18.38
C LYS A 122 3.97 -9.13 -18.37
N PRO A 123 3.40 -10.27 -18.76
CA PRO A 123 1.97 -10.49 -18.61
C PRO A 123 1.50 -10.12 -17.21
N LEU A 124 0.38 -9.42 -17.12
CA LEU A 124 -0.24 -9.09 -15.84
C LEU A 124 -0.84 -10.36 -15.25
N ALA A 125 -0.10 -11.03 -14.41
CA ALA A 125 -0.51 -12.23 -13.70
C ALA A 125 -0.15 -12.11 -12.23
N PRO A 126 -0.99 -12.66 -11.33
CA PRO A 126 -0.63 -12.76 -9.92
C PRO A 126 0.65 -13.61 -9.79
N ASP A 127 1.64 -13.09 -9.07
CA ASP A 127 2.87 -13.83 -8.79
C ASP A 127 2.80 -14.60 -7.46
N ASN A 128 1.65 -14.48 -6.74
CA ASN A 128 1.39 -15.08 -5.44
C ASN A 128 2.44 -14.74 -4.36
N THR A 129 3.22 -13.70 -4.57
CA THR A 129 4.20 -13.23 -3.59
C THR A 129 3.48 -12.51 -2.45
N LEU A 130 3.66 -13.00 -1.22
CA LEU A 130 3.19 -12.31 -0.03
C LEU A 130 4.10 -11.10 0.23
N ARG A 131 3.60 -9.90 -0.04
CA ARG A 131 4.35 -8.65 0.15
C ARG A 131 4.02 -7.92 1.44
N GLN A 132 2.97 -8.37 2.13
CA GLN A 132 2.49 -7.77 3.37
C GLN A 132 2.13 -8.87 4.34
N SER A 133 2.57 -8.73 5.58
CA SER A 133 2.19 -9.64 6.66
C SER A 133 2.06 -8.88 7.97
N VAL A 134 1.20 -9.40 8.82
CA VAL A 134 1.03 -8.94 10.20
C VAL A 134 1.52 -10.05 11.12
N ALA A 135 2.41 -9.71 12.04
CA ALA A 135 2.94 -10.63 13.05
C ALA A 135 2.67 -10.05 14.44
N GLY A 136 2.09 -10.87 15.32
CA GLY A 136 1.72 -10.50 16.69
C GLY A 136 0.58 -11.37 17.18
N GLN A 137 0.21 -11.23 18.45
CA GLN A 137 -0.99 -11.88 18.97
C GLN A 137 -2.21 -11.15 18.41
N HIS A 138 -3.03 -11.87 17.67
CA HIS A 138 -4.36 -11.43 17.34
C HIS A 138 -5.19 -11.54 18.62
N ASP A 139 -5.65 -10.44 19.16
CA ASP A 139 -6.64 -10.46 20.23
C ASP A 139 -8.00 -10.70 19.56
N ASP A 140 -8.49 -11.93 19.66
CA ASP A 140 -9.81 -12.35 19.16
C ASP A 140 -10.95 -11.71 19.98
N ARG A 141 -10.91 -10.37 20.17
CA ARG A 141 -12.02 -9.64 20.80
C ARG A 141 -13.19 -9.38 19.87
N GLU A 142 -13.21 -10.01 18.71
CA GLU A 142 -14.39 -10.05 17.86
C GLU A 142 -15.17 -11.33 18.14
N ASN A 143 -16.18 -11.23 18.95
CA ASN A 143 -17.47 -11.93 18.96
C ASN A 143 -17.98 -12.13 20.39
N HIS A 144 -18.34 -11.05 21.03
CA HIS A 144 -19.44 -11.09 21.98
C HIS A 144 -20.62 -10.35 21.38
N ASP A 145 -21.23 -11.01 20.41
CA ASP A 145 -22.61 -10.75 20.00
C ASP A 145 -23.49 -11.35 21.13
N ASP A 146 -23.66 -10.59 22.19
CA ASP A 146 -24.65 -10.88 23.23
C ASP A 146 -26.02 -10.71 22.60
N ARG A 147 -26.46 -11.77 21.93
CA ARG A 147 -27.88 -12.02 21.74
C ARG A 147 -28.40 -12.57 23.05
N ASP A 148 -28.73 -11.70 23.98
CA ASP A 148 -29.67 -12.04 25.00
C ASP A 148 -31.10 -11.94 24.42
N ASP A 149 -31.61 -13.11 24.08
CA ASP A 149 -33.04 -13.36 23.94
C ASP A 149 -33.69 -13.19 25.30
N GLU A 150 -34.63 -12.25 25.42
CA GLU A 150 -35.89 -12.43 26.13
C GLU A 150 -36.96 -11.49 25.60
#